data_9de761985f0e30c5e43c328fdacf48a5
#
_entry.id   9de761985f0e30c5e43c328fdacf48a5
#
_cell.length_a   1.000
_cell.length_b   1.000
_cell.length_c   1.000
_cell.angle_alpha   90.00
_cell.angle_beta   90.00
_cell.angle_gamma   90.00
#
_symmetry.space_group_name_H-M   'P 1'
#
loop_
_entity.id
_entity.type
_entity.pdbx_description
1 polymer ?
#
loop_
_entity_poly.entity_id
_entity_poly.type
_entity_poly.pdbx_seq_one_letter_code
_entity_poly.pdbx_strand_id
1 'polypeptide(L)'
;MYESDEAYLALLDYKEQTGRPVYAYMGQLAASGGYYIACAADYIMANRNTLTGSIGVISGQVFDITELLQKSGIKSETIHAGKNKNMGNFNEPFSSEQRQIMQSVADECYEQFTNIVSESRSLPIDKVKSLADGRIYTAKQAKENGLIDETGTFSEIESAMKENELDGTECVTQTFRFEKKENIYNMITGIYHSAETLAEVLSGTGAQSALKDKNGLPLYYYSR
;
A
#
# COMPACT_ATOMS: atom_id res chain seq x y z
N MET A 1 1.67 -7.39 1.44
CA MET A 1 1.98 -7.88 0.07
C MET A 1 0.91 -8.80 -0.51
N TYR A 2 0.35 -9.73 0.25
CA TYR A 2 -0.63 -10.71 -0.27
C TYR A 2 -1.75 -10.05 -1.10
N GLU A 3 -2.45 -9.06 -0.57
CA GLU A 3 -3.57 -8.41 -1.25
C GLU A 3 -3.13 -7.66 -2.54
N SER A 4 -1.91 -7.13 -2.55
CA SER A 4 -1.37 -6.47 -3.74
C SER A 4 -0.99 -7.47 -4.81
N ASP A 5 -0.45 -8.62 -4.42
CA ASP A 5 -0.10 -9.72 -5.32
C ASP A 5 -1.34 -10.37 -5.92
N GLU A 6 -2.37 -10.64 -5.12
CA GLU A 6 -3.67 -11.16 -5.60
C GLU A 6 -4.30 -10.21 -6.64
N ALA A 7 -4.25 -8.90 -6.40
CA ALA A 7 -4.77 -7.92 -7.36
C ALA A 7 -3.93 -7.86 -8.65
N TYR A 8 -2.60 -7.94 -8.53
CA TYR A 8 -1.68 -8.01 -9.66
C TYR A 8 -1.95 -9.25 -10.51
N LEU A 9 -2.02 -10.43 -9.89
CA LEU A 9 -2.29 -11.69 -10.57
C LEU A 9 -3.67 -11.71 -11.23
N ALA A 10 -4.69 -11.17 -10.57
CA ALA A 10 -6.04 -11.06 -11.15
C ALA A 10 -6.08 -10.18 -12.41
N LEU A 11 -5.26 -9.11 -12.47
CA LEU A 11 -5.14 -8.28 -13.66
C LEU A 11 -4.39 -9.00 -14.78
N LEU A 12 -3.35 -9.77 -14.47
CA LEU A 12 -2.66 -10.59 -15.46
C LEU A 12 -3.57 -11.67 -16.03
N ASP A 13 -4.31 -12.38 -15.17
CA ASP A 13 -5.30 -13.38 -15.57
C ASP A 13 -6.39 -12.77 -16.47
N TYR A 14 -6.90 -11.59 -16.12
CA TYR A 14 -7.84 -10.84 -16.97
C TYR A 14 -7.25 -10.56 -18.37
N LYS A 15 -6.01 -10.10 -18.45
CA LYS A 15 -5.32 -9.85 -19.72
C LYS A 15 -5.18 -11.13 -20.54
N GLU A 16 -4.76 -12.22 -19.91
CA GLU A 16 -4.57 -13.52 -20.56
C GLU A 16 -5.91 -14.09 -21.08
N GLN A 17 -6.95 -14.07 -20.25
CA GLN A 17 -8.25 -14.63 -20.63
C GLN A 17 -9.00 -13.82 -21.68
N THR A 18 -8.85 -12.50 -21.68
CA THR A 18 -9.65 -11.61 -22.54
C THR A 18 -8.89 -11.07 -23.74
N GLY A 19 -7.56 -11.09 -23.71
CA GLY A 19 -6.70 -10.40 -24.69
C GLY A 19 -6.86 -8.87 -24.64
N ARG A 20 -7.44 -8.31 -23.57
CA ARG A 20 -7.69 -6.87 -23.46
C ARG A 20 -6.57 -6.19 -22.69
N PRO A 21 -6.14 -5.01 -23.14
CA PRO A 21 -5.12 -4.23 -22.46
C PRO A 21 -5.65 -3.66 -21.13
N VAL A 22 -4.73 -3.45 -20.20
CA VAL A 22 -4.98 -2.80 -18.92
C VAL A 22 -4.13 -1.54 -18.83
N TYR A 23 -4.76 -0.40 -18.60
CA TYR A 23 -4.10 0.89 -18.41
C TYR A 23 -4.25 1.32 -16.96
N ALA A 24 -3.17 1.70 -16.31
CA ALA A 24 -3.17 2.17 -14.93
C ALA A 24 -3.03 3.69 -14.87
N TYR A 25 -4.00 4.37 -14.26
CA TYR A 25 -3.88 5.78 -13.93
C TYR A 25 -3.62 5.97 -12.44
N MET A 26 -2.50 6.60 -12.15
CA MET A 26 -2.11 6.93 -10.78
C MET A 26 -2.61 8.34 -10.42
N GLY A 27 -3.51 8.42 -9.43
CA GLY A 27 -4.02 9.68 -8.91
C GLY A 27 -3.04 10.35 -7.94
N GLN A 28 -3.46 10.56 -6.68
CA GLN A 28 -2.64 11.25 -5.69
C GLN A 28 -1.45 10.41 -5.19
N LEU A 29 -1.69 9.15 -4.86
CA LEU A 29 -0.71 8.25 -4.28
C LEU A 29 -0.90 6.83 -4.86
N ALA A 30 0.15 6.30 -5.46
CA ALA A 30 0.22 4.91 -5.91
C ALA A 30 1.65 4.40 -5.67
N ALA A 31 1.96 4.07 -4.41
CA ALA A 31 3.28 3.66 -3.96
C ALA A 31 3.24 2.28 -3.30
N SER A 32 4.39 1.61 -3.18
CA SER A 32 4.50 0.28 -2.58
C SER A 32 3.52 -0.70 -3.22
N GLY A 33 2.57 -1.28 -2.48
CA GLY A 33 1.54 -2.17 -3.02
C GLY A 33 0.72 -1.56 -4.16
N GLY A 34 0.47 -0.24 -4.16
CA GLY A 34 -0.20 0.44 -5.26
C GLY A 34 0.63 0.47 -6.55
N TYR A 35 1.95 0.64 -6.43
CA TYR A 35 2.86 0.54 -7.57
C TYR A 35 3.01 -0.92 -8.04
N TYR A 36 3.06 -1.87 -7.11
CA TYR A 36 3.06 -3.30 -7.40
C TYR A 36 1.88 -3.71 -8.29
N ILE A 37 0.66 -3.30 -7.92
CA ILE A 37 -0.55 -3.57 -8.71
C ILE A 37 -0.46 -2.90 -10.09
N ALA A 38 0.02 -1.65 -10.15
CA ALA A 38 0.15 -0.93 -11.42
C ALA A 38 1.11 -1.60 -12.40
N CYS A 39 2.09 -2.38 -11.89
CA CYS A 39 2.98 -3.17 -12.74
C CYS A 39 2.29 -4.28 -13.56
N ALA A 40 1.02 -4.61 -13.29
CA ALA A 40 0.24 -5.50 -14.16
C ALA A 40 -0.27 -4.81 -15.44
N ALA A 41 -0.23 -3.48 -15.50
CA ALA A 41 -0.74 -2.72 -16.62
C ALA A 41 0.24 -2.70 -17.81
N ASP A 42 -0.31 -2.58 -19.01
CA ASP A 42 0.44 -2.42 -20.26
C ASP A 42 0.93 -0.97 -20.42
N TYR A 43 0.24 -0.04 -19.78
CA TYR A 43 0.58 1.38 -19.79
C TYR A 43 0.26 2.03 -18.45
N ILE A 44 1.20 2.79 -17.91
CA ILE A 44 1.08 3.46 -16.62
C ILE A 44 1.21 4.96 -16.80
N MET A 45 0.15 5.70 -16.52
CA MET A 45 0.15 7.17 -16.51
C MET A 45 -0.10 7.70 -15.10
N ALA A 46 0.62 8.73 -14.70
CA ALA A 46 0.47 9.35 -13.39
C ALA A 46 0.05 10.82 -13.51
N ASN A 47 -0.78 11.31 -12.59
CA ASN A 47 -0.97 12.75 -12.45
C ASN A 47 0.37 13.42 -12.13
N ARG A 48 0.61 14.63 -12.63
CA ARG A 48 1.85 15.39 -12.37
C ARG A 48 2.21 15.54 -10.88
N ASN A 49 1.22 15.47 -9.99
CA ASN A 49 1.40 15.57 -8.55
C ASN A 49 1.39 14.21 -7.83
N THR A 50 1.36 13.12 -8.56
CA THR A 50 1.40 11.77 -8.00
C THR A 50 2.70 11.54 -7.24
N LEU A 51 2.57 10.87 -6.10
CA LEU A 51 3.67 10.22 -5.41
C LEU A 51 3.60 8.71 -5.64
N THR A 52 4.73 8.11 -6.04
CA THR A 52 4.83 6.68 -6.38
C THR A 52 6.15 6.07 -5.89
N GLY A 53 6.50 4.90 -6.36
CA GLY A 53 7.71 4.18 -5.93
C GLY A 53 7.48 3.48 -4.60
N SER A 54 8.29 3.77 -3.57
CA SER A 54 8.33 2.99 -2.33
C SER A 54 8.49 1.49 -2.62
N ILE A 55 9.38 1.18 -3.58
CA ILE A 55 9.72 -0.19 -3.95
C ILE A 55 10.65 -0.71 -2.86
N GLY A 56 10.05 -1.46 -1.94
CA GLY A 56 10.73 -1.97 -0.76
C GLY A 56 9.77 -2.75 0.12
N VAL A 57 10.29 -3.49 1.09
CA VAL A 57 9.53 -4.36 1.97
C VAL A 57 9.93 -4.16 3.42
N ILE A 58 8.93 -4.06 4.29
CA ILE A 58 9.09 -4.10 5.74
C ILE A 58 8.42 -5.39 6.21
N SER A 59 9.21 -6.35 6.72
CA SER A 59 8.69 -7.61 7.26
C SER A 59 8.11 -7.47 8.66
N GLY A 60 8.47 -6.42 9.38
CA GLY A 60 7.95 -6.12 10.71
C GLY A 60 8.72 -5.00 11.40
N GLN A 61 8.12 -4.45 12.44
CA GLN A 61 8.76 -3.50 13.36
C GLN A 61 8.75 -4.10 14.77
N VAL A 62 9.91 -4.13 15.39
CA VAL A 62 10.08 -4.70 16.74
C VAL A 62 10.43 -3.58 17.71
N PHE A 63 9.67 -3.50 18.79
CA PHE A 63 9.96 -2.64 19.92
C PHE A 63 10.51 -3.49 21.06
N ASP A 64 11.68 -3.17 21.58
CA ASP A 64 12.22 -3.77 22.78
C ASP A 64 12.05 -2.79 23.96
N ILE A 65 11.17 -3.15 24.88
CA ILE A 65 10.91 -2.38 26.11
C ILE A 65 11.35 -3.14 27.36
N THR A 66 12.19 -4.14 27.21
CA THR A 66 12.66 -5.01 28.31
C THR A 66 13.25 -4.19 29.45
N GLU A 67 14.13 -3.23 29.15
CA GLU A 67 14.71 -2.37 30.19
C GLU A 67 13.68 -1.48 30.88
N LEU A 68 12.69 -0.99 30.16
CA LEU A 68 11.62 -0.19 30.76
C LEU A 68 10.80 -1.01 31.75
N LEU A 69 10.44 -2.23 31.39
CA LEU A 69 9.72 -3.16 32.25
C LEU A 69 10.52 -3.46 33.53
N GLN A 70 11.83 -3.74 33.38
CA GLN A 70 12.73 -3.98 34.51
C GLN A 70 12.83 -2.77 35.45
N LYS A 71 13.03 -1.56 34.90
CA LYS A 71 13.08 -0.32 35.69
C LYS A 71 11.77 -0.01 36.44
N SER A 72 10.65 -0.45 35.87
CA SER A 72 9.31 -0.27 36.45
C SER A 72 8.92 -1.41 37.42
N GLY A 73 9.81 -2.38 37.64
CA GLY A 73 9.53 -3.52 38.52
C GLY A 73 8.51 -4.51 37.93
N ILE A 74 8.19 -4.40 36.67
CA ILE A 74 7.24 -5.27 35.96
C ILE A 74 7.99 -6.50 35.46
N LYS A 75 7.52 -7.70 35.83
CA LYS A 75 8.00 -8.97 35.31
C LYS A 75 7.00 -9.46 34.24
N SER A 76 7.49 -9.80 33.08
CA SER A 76 6.71 -10.42 31.99
C SER A 76 7.30 -11.79 31.66
N GLU A 77 6.46 -12.78 31.54
CA GLU A 77 6.83 -14.12 31.13
C GLU A 77 5.85 -14.61 30.07
N THR A 78 6.38 -15.14 28.97
CA THR A 78 5.58 -15.73 27.89
C THR A 78 5.86 -17.23 27.85
N ILE A 79 4.84 -18.04 28.11
CA ILE A 79 4.92 -19.51 27.98
C ILE A 79 4.60 -19.88 26.53
N HIS A 80 5.57 -20.44 25.83
CA HIS A 80 5.41 -20.81 24.42
C HIS A 80 6.10 -22.14 24.08
N ALA A 81 5.66 -22.78 23.01
CA ALA A 81 6.31 -23.94 22.39
C ALA A 81 6.85 -23.51 21.02
N GLY A 82 8.10 -23.90 20.76
CA GLY A 82 8.86 -23.50 19.57
C GLY A 82 9.75 -22.29 19.85
N LYS A 83 11.06 -22.46 19.59
CA LYS A 83 12.12 -21.50 19.96
C LYS A 83 11.83 -20.07 19.54
N ASN A 84 11.27 -19.86 18.35
CA ASN A 84 11.04 -18.55 17.75
C ASN A 84 9.56 -18.10 17.79
N LYS A 85 8.70 -18.79 18.60
CA LYS A 85 7.26 -18.47 18.64
C LYS A 85 6.95 -17.10 19.25
N ASN A 86 7.82 -16.63 20.15
CA ASN A 86 7.71 -15.29 20.77
C ASN A 86 8.55 -14.23 20.03
N MET A 87 9.07 -14.55 18.84
CA MET A 87 9.89 -13.65 18.05
C MET A 87 9.17 -12.32 17.76
N GLY A 88 9.86 -11.21 18.03
CA GLY A 88 9.31 -9.86 17.80
C GLY A 88 8.39 -9.36 18.89
N ASN A 89 8.21 -10.10 20.00
CA ASN A 89 7.48 -9.59 21.16
C ASN A 89 8.31 -8.51 21.88
N PHE A 90 7.63 -7.51 22.43
CA PHE A 90 8.25 -6.34 23.05
C PHE A 90 8.92 -6.62 24.40
N ASN A 91 8.61 -7.76 25.02
CA ASN A 91 9.04 -8.13 26.36
C ASN A 91 10.30 -8.99 26.41
N GLU A 92 10.92 -9.26 25.27
CA GLU A 92 12.15 -10.03 25.15
C GLU A 92 13.12 -9.36 24.16
N PRO A 93 14.45 -9.43 24.42
CA PRO A 93 15.43 -8.92 23.47
C PRO A 93 15.34 -9.62 22.12
N PHE A 94 15.38 -8.85 21.04
CA PHE A 94 15.34 -9.38 19.69
C PHE A 94 16.71 -9.93 19.28
N SER A 95 16.82 -11.25 19.17
CA SER A 95 18.09 -11.93 18.92
C SER A 95 18.59 -11.75 17.46
N SER A 96 19.88 -11.99 17.26
CA SER A 96 20.48 -11.97 15.91
C SER A 96 19.89 -13.03 14.98
N GLU A 97 19.57 -14.22 15.51
CA GLU A 97 18.90 -15.29 14.75
C GLU A 97 17.50 -14.85 14.30
N GLN A 98 16.71 -14.30 15.20
CA GLN A 98 15.37 -13.79 14.92
C GLN A 98 15.40 -12.66 13.88
N ARG A 99 16.42 -11.78 13.96
CA ARG A 99 16.67 -10.74 12.96
C ARG A 99 16.94 -11.33 11.58
N GLN A 100 17.77 -12.37 11.50
CA GLN A 100 18.07 -13.05 10.23
C GLN A 100 16.82 -13.72 9.64
N ILE A 101 15.98 -14.34 10.47
CA ILE A 101 14.71 -14.91 10.02
C ILE A 101 13.81 -13.82 9.41
N MET A 102 13.61 -12.70 10.10
CA MET A 102 12.78 -11.60 9.59
C MET A 102 13.39 -10.94 8.34
N GLN A 103 14.73 -10.84 8.30
CA GLN A 103 15.43 -10.30 7.13
C GLN A 103 15.23 -11.20 5.91
N SER A 104 15.35 -12.52 6.04
CA SER A 104 15.15 -13.44 4.92
C SER A 104 13.75 -13.37 4.32
N VAL A 105 12.72 -13.14 5.15
CA VAL A 105 11.36 -12.90 4.68
C VAL A 105 11.26 -11.58 3.91
N ALA A 106 11.91 -10.53 4.42
CA ALA A 106 11.95 -9.25 3.72
C ALA A 106 12.65 -9.35 2.37
N ASP A 107 13.79 -10.06 2.33
CA ASP A 107 14.62 -10.22 1.14
C ASP A 107 13.86 -11.00 0.04
N GLU A 108 13.18 -12.09 0.39
CA GLU A 108 12.37 -12.87 -0.55
C GLU A 108 11.23 -12.02 -1.16
N CYS A 109 10.50 -11.32 -0.31
CA CYS A 109 9.45 -10.40 -0.78
C CYS A 109 10.00 -9.24 -1.62
N TYR A 110 11.19 -8.75 -1.29
CA TYR A 110 11.85 -7.69 -2.04
C TYR A 110 12.32 -8.17 -3.42
N GLU A 111 12.86 -9.38 -3.51
CA GLU A 111 13.24 -9.98 -4.79
C GLU A 111 12.02 -10.17 -5.68
N GLN A 112 10.92 -10.67 -5.15
CA GLN A 112 9.66 -10.78 -5.90
C GLN A 112 9.23 -9.42 -6.46
N PHE A 113 9.18 -8.38 -5.63
CA PHE A 113 8.76 -7.04 -6.05
C PHE A 113 9.68 -6.46 -7.12
N THR A 114 11.00 -6.55 -6.92
CA THR A 114 11.97 -6.02 -7.88
C THR A 114 11.94 -6.76 -9.22
N ASN A 115 11.70 -8.08 -9.22
CA ASN A 115 11.55 -8.86 -10.45
C ASN A 115 10.29 -8.44 -11.21
N ILE A 116 9.16 -8.27 -10.53
CA ILE A 116 7.92 -7.77 -11.16
C ILE A 116 8.14 -6.40 -11.81
N VAL A 117 8.82 -5.49 -11.13
CA VAL A 117 9.14 -4.18 -11.71
C VAL A 117 10.07 -4.32 -12.92
N SER A 118 11.08 -5.19 -12.83
CA SER A 118 12.02 -5.46 -13.93
C SER A 118 11.30 -5.97 -15.17
N GLU A 119 10.42 -6.93 -15.02
CA GLU A 119 9.62 -7.52 -16.09
C GLU A 119 8.62 -6.50 -16.66
N SER A 120 7.81 -5.89 -15.81
CA SER A 120 6.78 -4.93 -16.20
C SER A 120 7.35 -3.72 -16.93
N ARG A 121 8.49 -3.20 -16.46
CA ARG A 121 9.08 -1.99 -17.02
C ARG A 121 10.20 -2.26 -18.05
N SER A 122 10.48 -3.53 -18.33
CA SER A 122 11.60 -3.94 -19.20
C SER A 122 12.94 -3.31 -18.81
N LEU A 123 13.16 -3.15 -17.50
CA LEU A 123 14.38 -2.57 -16.94
C LEU A 123 15.33 -3.68 -16.44
N PRO A 124 16.64 -3.54 -16.65
CA PRO A 124 17.60 -4.46 -16.05
C PRO A 124 17.45 -4.50 -14.53
N ILE A 125 17.53 -5.70 -13.94
CA ILE A 125 17.32 -5.88 -12.48
C ILE A 125 18.24 -5.02 -11.62
N ASP A 126 19.50 -4.82 -12.03
CA ASP A 126 20.44 -3.95 -11.31
C ASP A 126 19.98 -2.49 -11.33
N LYS A 127 19.39 -2.04 -12.45
CA LYS A 127 18.80 -0.70 -12.53
C LYS A 127 17.60 -0.60 -11.60
N VAL A 128 16.71 -1.60 -11.58
CA VAL A 128 15.57 -1.64 -10.66
C VAL A 128 16.06 -1.61 -9.21
N LYS A 129 17.01 -2.45 -8.82
CA LYS A 129 17.55 -2.48 -7.46
C LYS A 129 18.16 -1.14 -7.04
N SER A 130 18.76 -0.39 -7.98
CA SER A 130 19.27 0.96 -7.71
C SER A 130 18.18 2.00 -7.44
N LEU A 131 16.96 1.75 -7.90
CA LEU A 131 15.77 2.60 -7.71
C LEU A 131 14.90 2.13 -6.54
N ALA A 132 15.06 0.88 -6.11
CA ALA A 132 14.21 0.18 -5.17
C ALA A 132 14.75 0.19 -3.73
N ASP A 133 15.21 1.33 -3.26
CA ASP A 133 15.67 1.51 -1.88
C ASP A 133 14.55 1.93 -0.90
N GLY A 134 13.30 1.85 -1.34
CA GLY A 134 12.14 2.22 -0.55
C GLY A 134 11.75 3.70 -0.64
N ARG A 135 12.47 4.51 -1.42
CA ARG A 135 12.15 5.93 -1.57
C ARG A 135 10.89 6.18 -2.38
N ILE A 136 10.28 7.34 -2.13
CA ILE A 136 9.17 7.88 -2.92
C ILE A 136 9.73 8.68 -4.10
N TYR A 137 9.04 8.61 -5.22
CA TYR A 137 9.28 9.39 -6.43
C TYR A 137 8.10 10.29 -6.73
N THR A 138 8.37 11.49 -7.23
CA THR A 138 7.37 12.28 -7.94
C THR A 138 7.07 11.64 -9.29
N ALA A 139 5.93 11.97 -9.91
CA ALA A 139 5.57 11.48 -11.24
C ALA A 139 6.68 11.76 -12.28
N LYS A 140 7.27 12.96 -12.24
CA LYS A 140 8.38 13.33 -13.12
C LYS A 140 9.59 12.41 -12.92
N GLN A 141 10.02 12.22 -11.68
CA GLN A 141 11.15 11.33 -11.37
C GLN A 141 10.86 9.88 -11.78
N ALA A 142 9.64 9.41 -11.56
CA ALA A 142 9.24 8.07 -11.94
C ALA A 142 9.30 7.88 -13.46
N LYS A 143 8.85 8.86 -14.25
CA LYS A 143 8.96 8.85 -15.72
C LYS A 143 10.42 8.87 -16.17
N GLU A 144 11.25 9.76 -15.64
CA GLU A 144 12.67 9.86 -15.96
C GLU A 144 13.44 8.56 -15.66
N ASN A 145 12.99 7.80 -14.66
CA ASN A 145 13.57 6.51 -14.27
C ASN A 145 12.96 5.30 -15.01
N GLY A 146 11.94 5.50 -15.83
CA GLY A 146 11.25 4.43 -16.57
C GLY A 146 10.25 3.63 -15.72
N LEU A 147 9.90 4.13 -14.53
CA LEU A 147 8.93 3.47 -13.64
C LEU A 147 7.49 3.67 -14.09
N ILE A 148 7.21 4.70 -14.89
CA ILE A 148 5.92 4.96 -15.55
C ILE A 148 6.16 5.40 -16.99
N ASP A 149 5.12 5.35 -17.82
CA ASP A 149 5.22 5.70 -19.23
C ASP A 149 5.03 7.19 -19.46
N GLU A 150 4.02 7.80 -18.82
CA GLU A 150 3.69 9.20 -19.06
C GLU A 150 3.13 9.88 -17.80
N THR A 151 3.13 11.21 -17.83
CA THR A 151 2.43 12.05 -16.87
C THR A 151 1.28 12.76 -17.55
N GLY A 152 0.09 12.73 -16.95
CA GLY A 152 -1.08 13.33 -17.57
C GLY A 152 -2.30 13.34 -16.68
N THR A 153 -3.43 13.66 -17.27
CA THR A 153 -4.76 13.64 -16.66
C THR A 153 -5.47 12.31 -16.94
N PHE A 154 -6.55 12.03 -16.21
CA PHE A 154 -7.37 10.85 -16.48
C PHE A 154 -7.97 10.86 -17.90
N SER A 155 -8.35 12.01 -18.40
CA SER A 155 -8.85 12.14 -19.78
C SER A 155 -7.78 11.83 -20.85
N GLU A 156 -6.51 12.15 -20.55
CA GLU A 156 -5.41 11.86 -21.47
C GLU A 156 -5.09 10.36 -21.52
N ILE A 157 -5.16 9.62 -20.41
CA ILE A 157 -4.99 8.17 -20.48
C ILE A 157 -6.16 7.48 -21.18
N GLU A 158 -7.40 7.96 -21.02
CA GLU A 158 -8.54 7.47 -21.79
C GLU A 158 -8.34 7.71 -23.29
N SER A 159 -7.82 8.86 -23.67
CA SER A 159 -7.51 9.17 -25.09
C SER A 159 -6.39 8.29 -25.61
N ALA A 160 -5.31 8.12 -24.82
CA ALA A 160 -4.21 7.24 -25.20
C ALA A 160 -4.68 5.79 -25.41
N MET A 161 -5.55 5.28 -24.54
CA MET A 161 -6.11 3.95 -24.69
C MET A 161 -6.96 3.82 -25.97
N LYS A 162 -7.77 4.84 -26.28
CA LYS A 162 -8.59 4.86 -27.51
C LYS A 162 -7.72 4.88 -28.77
N GLU A 163 -6.66 5.68 -28.78
CA GLU A 163 -5.74 5.77 -29.91
C GLU A 163 -4.94 4.49 -30.11
N ASN A 164 -4.39 3.94 -29.03
CA ASN A 164 -3.48 2.81 -29.12
C ASN A 164 -4.20 1.46 -29.35
N GLU A 165 -5.40 1.30 -28.81
CA GLU A 165 -6.07 -0.01 -28.73
C GLU A 165 -7.35 -0.08 -29.58
N LEU A 166 -7.94 1.06 -29.94
CA LEU A 166 -9.24 1.12 -30.59
C LEU A 166 -9.24 1.93 -31.91
N ASP A 167 -8.08 2.23 -32.45
CA ASP A 167 -7.91 3.03 -33.68
C ASP A 167 -8.73 4.35 -33.65
N GLY A 168 -8.84 4.97 -32.49
CA GLY A 168 -9.60 6.21 -32.30
C GLY A 168 -11.13 6.03 -32.32
N THR A 169 -11.64 4.81 -32.28
CA THR A 169 -13.09 4.55 -32.28
C THR A 169 -13.76 5.13 -31.03
N GLU A 170 -14.90 5.77 -31.21
CA GLU A 170 -15.70 6.25 -30.08
C GLU A 170 -16.17 5.07 -29.21
N CYS A 171 -15.95 5.17 -27.92
CA CYS A 171 -16.35 4.16 -26.94
C CYS A 171 -17.07 4.80 -25.76
N VAL A 172 -17.89 4.02 -25.09
CA VAL A 172 -18.58 4.42 -23.86
C VAL A 172 -17.75 4.02 -22.66
N THR A 173 -17.40 5.00 -21.81
CA THR A 173 -16.74 4.76 -20.54
C THR A 173 -17.77 4.33 -19.48
N GLN A 174 -17.60 3.14 -18.93
CA GLN A 174 -18.42 2.65 -17.81
C GLN A 174 -17.57 2.61 -16.54
N THR A 175 -18.02 3.33 -15.50
CA THR A 175 -17.32 3.38 -14.22
C THR A 175 -17.89 2.33 -13.27
N PHE A 176 -17.03 1.44 -12.77
CA PHE A 176 -17.36 0.51 -11.70
C PHE A 176 -16.73 1.00 -10.40
N ARG A 177 -17.53 1.06 -9.35
CA ARG A 177 -17.06 1.40 -7.99
C ARG A 177 -17.46 0.29 -7.03
N PHE A 178 -16.51 -0.09 -6.19
CA PHE A 178 -16.80 -1.00 -5.10
C PHE A 178 -17.53 -0.22 -3.99
N GLU A 179 -18.81 -0.49 -3.80
CA GLU A 179 -19.55 0.01 -2.65
C GLU A 179 -19.48 -1.01 -1.53
N LYS A 180 -18.77 -0.65 -0.47
CA LYS A 180 -18.75 -1.46 0.75
C LYS A 180 -20.17 -1.45 1.33
N LYS A 181 -20.90 -2.58 1.25
CA LYS A 181 -22.18 -2.72 1.95
C LYS A 181 -21.92 -2.55 3.44
N GLU A 182 -22.41 -1.45 4.01
CA GLU A 182 -22.36 -1.26 5.45
C GLU A 182 -23.24 -2.34 6.10
N ASN A 183 -22.65 -3.24 6.85
CA ASN A 183 -23.38 -4.17 7.67
C ASN A 183 -24.12 -3.40 8.76
N ILE A 184 -25.35 -3.81 9.11
CA ILE A 184 -26.12 -3.26 10.23
C ILE A 184 -25.26 -3.19 11.50
N TYR A 185 -24.37 -4.15 11.72
CA TYR A 185 -23.40 -4.14 12.81
C TYR A 185 -22.47 -2.93 12.76
N ASN A 186 -21.91 -2.57 11.59
CA ASN A 186 -21.04 -1.39 11.42
C ASN A 186 -21.83 -0.08 11.56
N MET A 187 -23.10 -0.08 11.18
CA MET A 187 -23.97 1.07 11.37
C MET A 187 -24.29 1.28 12.87
N ILE A 188 -24.59 0.22 13.60
CA ILE A 188 -24.85 0.27 15.05
C ILE A 188 -23.57 0.66 15.81
N THR A 189 -22.42 0.06 15.51
CA THR A 189 -21.14 0.43 16.13
C THR A 189 -20.71 1.84 15.76
N GLY A 190 -20.98 2.30 14.54
CA GLY A 190 -20.76 3.70 14.13
C GLY A 190 -21.64 4.69 14.90
N ILE A 191 -22.89 4.34 15.20
CA ILE A 191 -23.78 5.15 16.04
C ILE A 191 -23.28 5.16 17.51
N TYR A 192 -22.80 4.05 18.03
CA TYR A 192 -22.24 3.97 19.39
C TYR A 192 -20.97 4.84 19.51
N HIS A 193 -20.04 4.74 18.58
CA HIS A 193 -18.83 5.59 18.55
C HIS A 193 -19.17 7.07 18.37
N SER A 194 -20.18 7.41 17.58
CA SER A 194 -20.63 8.80 17.42
C SER A 194 -21.26 9.34 18.72
N ALA A 195 -21.97 8.51 19.46
CA ALA A 195 -22.55 8.88 20.75
C ALA A 195 -21.47 9.05 21.85
N GLU A 196 -20.47 8.16 21.92
CA GLU A 196 -19.30 8.31 22.79
C GLU A 196 -18.50 9.57 22.47
N THR A 197 -18.22 9.82 21.19
CA THR A 197 -17.50 11.02 20.75
C THR A 197 -18.28 12.28 21.10
N LEU A 198 -19.60 12.26 20.96
CA LEU A 198 -20.47 13.39 21.35
C LEU A 198 -20.45 13.64 22.86
N ALA A 199 -20.48 12.56 23.65
CA ALA A 199 -20.39 12.65 25.09
C ALA A 199 -19.01 13.19 25.58
N GLU A 200 -17.92 12.77 24.93
CA GLU A 200 -16.57 13.28 25.19
C GLU A 200 -16.42 14.77 24.81
N VAL A 201 -17.00 15.19 23.68
CA VAL A 201 -17.01 16.60 23.27
C VAL A 201 -17.81 17.45 24.25
N LEU A 202 -18.98 16.98 24.69
CA LEU A 202 -19.84 17.68 25.63
C LEU A 202 -19.25 17.74 27.07
N SER A 203 -18.44 16.74 27.44
CA SER A 203 -17.72 16.72 28.73
C SER A 203 -16.43 17.56 28.74
N GLY A 204 -16.01 18.11 27.59
CA GLY A 204 -14.79 18.90 27.45
C GLY A 204 -13.48 18.09 27.43
N THR A 205 -13.56 16.76 27.46
CA THR A 205 -12.37 15.87 27.49
C THR A 205 -11.96 15.39 26.08
N GLY A 206 -12.81 15.58 25.07
CA GLY A 206 -12.65 14.98 23.75
C GLY A 206 -12.29 15.90 22.59
N ALA A 207 -11.86 17.16 22.85
CA ALA A 207 -11.63 18.14 21.78
C ALA A 207 -10.58 17.69 20.74
N GLN A 208 -9.66 16.80 21.08
CA GLN A 208 -8.66 16.26 20.14
C GLN A 208 -9.10 15.01 19.40
N SER A 209 -10.02 14.23 19.93
CA SER A 209 -10.54 13.02 19.26
C SER A 209 -11.57 13.36 18.18
N ALA A 210 -12.34 14.44 18.37
CA ALA A 210 -13.33 14.91 17.39
C ALA A 210 -12.73 15.44 16.07
N LEU A 211 -11.41 15.67 16.02
CA LEU A 211 -10.68 16.10 14.83
C LEU A 211 -10.08 14.94 14.03
N LYS A 212 -10.37 13.71 14.43
CA LYS A 212 -9.88 12.50 13.74
C LYS A 212 -11.04 11.72 13.13
N ASP A 213 -10.77 11.11 11.98
CA ASP A 213 -11.71 10.15 11.42
C ASP A 213 -11.74 8.85 12.25
N LYS A 214 -12.66 7.93 11.89
CA LYS A 214 -12.77 6.60 12.52
C LYS A 214 -11.52 5.71 12.41
N ASN A 215 -10.52 6.12 11.62
CA ASN A 215 -9.20 5.46 11.50
C ASN A 215 -8.10 6.22 12.25
N GLY A 216 -8.45 7.26 13.01
CA GLY A 216 -7.50 8.06 13.78
C GLY A 216 -6.72 9.11 12.98
N LEU A 217 -7.07 9.33 11.70
CA LEU A 217 -6.46 10.34 10.85
C LEU A 217 -7.14 11.71 11.01
N PRO A 218 -6.40 12.82 10.89
CA PRO A 218 -6.98 14.15 10.93
C PRO A 218 -7.99 14.36 9.79
N LEU A 219 -9.16 14.97 10.11
CA LEU A 219 -10.26 15.17 9.15
C LEU A 219 -9.89 15.99 7.90
N TYR A 220 -8.85 16.82 7.94
CA TYR A 220 -8.42 17.63 6.80
C TYR A 220 -7.69 16.82 5.70
N TYR A 221 -7.39 15.53 5.91
CA TYR A 221 -6.87 14.64 4.88
C TYR A 221 -7.94 14.01 3.99
N TYR A 222 -9.22 14.24 4.30
CA TYR A 222 -10.34 13.79 3.46
C TYR A 222 -10.73 14.90 2.48
N SER A 223 -10.00 15.03 1.38
CA SER A 223 -10.55 15.70 0.20
C SER A 223 -11.40 14.68 -0.59
N ARG A 224 -12.59 15.12 -0.96
CA ARG A 224 -13.64 14.42 -1.70
C ARG A 224 -13.13 13.70 -2.95
#